data_c5e8fbb78c8dfdad0bb8560cd89e202d
#
_entry.id   c5e8fbb78c8dfdad0bb8560cd89e202d
#
_cell.length_a   1.000
_cell.length_b   1.000
_cell.length_c   1.000
_cell.angle_alpha   90.00
_cell.angle_beta   90.00
_cell.angle_gamma   90.00
#
_symmetry.space_group_name_H-M   'P 1'
#
loop_
_entity.id
_entity.type
_entity.pdbx_description
1 polymer ?
#
loop_
_entity_poly.entity_id
_entity_poly.type
_entity_poly.pdbx_seq_one_letter_code
_entity_poly.pdbx_strand_id
1 'polypeptide(L)'
;MKIIEGQIENLFVHKAKYDFIKNRGKQATVSAALGAAVGSAALASQAVLVANSQWDVKECSFELNGQKYEGLFEDIYFSNHAQLICLVQNHIALVLIDPKDNKMYIPIGTGETIKQLKRKHTILFGFYILIMLVVILFLSSDIIFNIITSLLYALIVYFFMSLPMYRAEKGKGLLTQRIIELLGVTDVNEINLTKNAFVDKNQTMTKSWVIEYQNAF
;
A
#
# COMPACT_ATOMS: atom_id res chain seq x y z
N MET A 1 0.42 11.96 -17.28
CA MET A 1 -0.88 11.35 -16.94
C MET A 1 -1.98 12.14 -17.62
N LYS A 2 -3.00 11.49 -18.13
CA LYS A 2 -4.19 12.10 -18.72
C LYS A 2 -5.44 11.34 -18.28
N ILE A 3 -6.57 12.05 -18.24
CA ILE A 3 -7.88 11.44 -18.02
C ILE A 3 -8.49 11.18 -19.39
N ILE A 4 -9.05 10.01 -19.57
CA ILE A 4 -9.83 9.61 -20.75
C ILE A 4 -11.12 8.94 -20.29
N GLU A 5 -12.18 9.14 -21.02
CA GLU A 5 -13.48 8.58 -20.75
C GLU A 5 -14.01 7.87 -21.99
N GLY A 6 -14.71 6.77 -21.80
CA GLY A 6 -15.34 6.04 -22.89
C GLY A 6 -15.79 4.65 -22.49
N GLN A 7 -16.35 3.96 -23.45
CA GLN A 7 -16.76 2.57 -23.33
C GLN A 7 -15.54 1.67 -23.57
N ILE A 8 -15.33 0.72 -22.68
CA ILE A 8 -14.26 -0.27 -22.86
C ILE A 8 -14.70 -1.41 -23.75
N GLU A 9 -13.76 -1.90 -24.55
CA GLU A 9 -13.93 -3.03 -25.44
C GLU A 9 -12.80 -4.04 -25.23
N ASN A 10 -12.98 -5.28 -25.68
CA ASN A 10 -11.97 -6.32 -25.63
C ASN A 10 -11.32 -6.49 -24.27
N LEU A 11 -12.16 -6.52 -23.21
CA LEU A 11 -11.68 -6.70 -21.83
C LEU A 11 -11.18 -8.13 -21.60
N PHE A 12 -9.90 -8.26 -21.27
CA PHE A 12 -9.29 -9.50 -20.78
C PHE A 12 -8.82 -9.31 -19.35
N VAL A 13 -9.21 -10.23 -18.47
CA VAL A 13 -8.82 -10.21 -17.05
C VAL A 13 -8.23 -11.56 -16.69
N HIS A 14 -7.02 -11.56 -16.15
CA HIS A 14 -6.42 -12.78 -15.63
C HIS A 14 -5.86 -12.60 -14.23
N LYS A 15 -5.71 -13.71 -13.50
CA LYS A 15 -5.12 -13.71 -12.17
C LYS A 15 -3.60 -13.56 -12.29
N ALA A 16 -3.05 -12.65 -11.51
CA ALA A 16 -1.63 -12.43 -11.39
C ALA A 16 -1.22 -12.38 -9.90
N LYS A 17 0.06 -12.38 -9.62
CA LYS A 17 0.58 -12.22 -8.27
C LYS A 17 1.43 -10.98 -8.15
N TYR A 18 1.16 -10.18 -7.15
CA TYR A 18 1.91 -8.96 -6.85
C TYR A 18 2.83 -9.16 -5.66
N ASP A 19 4.11 -8.85 -5.83
CA ASP A 19 5.11 -8.93 -4.78
C ASP A 19 5.27 -7.59 -4.07
N PHE A 20 4.85 -7.51 -2.81
CA PHE A 20 5.07 -6.32 -1.97
C PHE A 20 6.53 -6.13 -1.60
N ILE A 21 7.27 -7.22 -1.43
CA ILE A 21 8.65 -7.21 -0.99
C ILE A 21 9.55 -7.42 -2.19
N LYS A 22 10.26 -6.35 -2.57
CA LYS A 22 11.28 -6.44 -3.63
C LYS A 22 12.37 -7.43 -3.23
N ASN A 23 12.70 -8.34 -4.14
CA ASN A 23 13.70 -9.41 -3.90
C ASN A 23 13.35 -10.36 -2.74
N ARG A 24 12.04 -10.63 -2.51
CA ARG A 24 11.56 -11.49 -1.42
C ARG A 24 12.28 -12.86 -1.35
N GLY A 25 12.57 -13.47 -2.48
CA GLY A 25 13.29 -14.75 -2.52
C GLY A 25 14.66 -14.67 -1.83
N LYS A 26 15.43 -13.61 -2.11
CA LYS A 26 16.72 -13.37 -1.45
C LYS A 26 16.56 -13.08 0.04
N GLN A 27 15.57 -12.29 0.42
CA GLN A 27 15.30 -11.99 1.84
C GLN A 27 14.86 -13.23 2.61
N ALA A 28 13.97 -14.04 2.03
CA ALA A 28 13.56 -15.31 2.63
C ALA A 28 14.75 -16.26 2.81
N THR A 29 15.63 -16.39 1.81
CA THR A 29 16.83 -17.21 1.89
C THR A 29 17.79 -16.75 2.99
N VAL A 30 18.04 -15.44 3.09
CA VAL A 30 18.87 -14.86 4.14
C VAL A 30 18.28 -15.09 5.52
N SER A 31 16.96 -14.86 5.70
CA SER A 31 16.27 -15.10 6.97
C SER A 31 16.28 -16.59 7.37
N ALA A 32 16.12 -17.49 6.40
CA ALA A 32 16.19 -18.93 6.64
C ALA A 32 17.61 -19.36 7.04
N ALA A 33 18.64 -18.87 6.35
CA ALA A 33 20.03 -19.17 6.64
C ALA A 33 20.45 -18.65 8.04
N LEU A 34 20.05 -17.43 8.40
CA LEU A 34 20.29 -16.88 9.73
C LEU A 34 19.53 -17.68 10.80
N GLY A 35 18.28 -18.06 10.54
CA GLY A 35 17.48 -18.90 11.44
C GLY A 35 18.14 -20.23 11.71
N ALA A 36 18.66 -20.89 10.69
CA ALA A 36 19.39 -22.16 10.80
C ALA A 36 20.72 -21.97 11.57
N ALA A 37 21.48 -20.92 11.27
CA ALA A 37 22.79 -20.64 11.89
C ALA A 37 22.69 -20.36 13.40
N VAL A 38 21.60 -19.69 13.85
CA VAL A 38 21.41 -19.34 15.27
C VAL A 38 20.39 -20.21 15.98
N GLY A 39 19.86 -21.25 15.32
CA GLY A 39 18.84 -22.16 15.89
C GLY A 39 17.50 -21.46 16.22
N SER A 40 17.20 -20.35 15.56
CA SER A 40 16.00 -19.53 15.86
C SER A 40 14.82 -19.93 14.99
N ALA A 41 13.82 -20.59 15.59
CA ALA A 41 12.54 -20.89 14.94
C ALA A 41 11.78 -19.62 14.52
N ALA A 42 11.95 -18.51 15.24
CA ALA A 42 11.33 -17.22 14.89
C ALA A 42 11.86 -16.66 13.56
N LEU A 43 13.17 -16.69 13.33
CA LEU A 43 13.76 -16.27 12.06
C LEU A 43 13.39 -17.20 10.91
N ALA A 44 13.30 -18.50 11.16
CA ALA A 44 12.84 -19.47 10.16
C ALA A 44 11.37 -19.21 9.77
N SER A 45 10.50 -18.90 10.75
CA SER A 45 9.10 -18.54 10.48
C SER A 45 8.99 -17.24 9.68
N GLN A 46 9.83 -16.24 9.95
CA GLN A 46 9.87 -15.00 9.16
C GLN A 46 10.23 -15.26 7.70
N ALA A 47 11.16 -16.21 7.44
CA ALA A 47 11.50 -16.59 6.07
C ALA A 47 10.28 -17.12 5.30
N VAL A 48 9.43 -17.94 5.95
CA VAL A 48 8.19 -18.47 5.35
C VAL A 48 7.19 -17.34 5.10
N LEU A 49 7.03 -16.38 6.05
CA LEU A 49 6.13 -15.24 5.88
C LEU A 49 6.59 -14.33 4.72
N VAL A 50 7.89 -14.07 4.61
CA VAL A 50 8.45 -13.28 3.50
C VAL A 50 8.27 -14.00 2.17
N ALA A 51 8.51 -15.31 2.12
CA ALA A 51 8.33 -16.10 0.89
C ALA A 51 6.86 -16.12 0.41
N ASN A 52 5.91 -16.10 1.35
CA ASN A 52 4.47 -16.13 1.07
C ASN A 52 3.83 -14.74 0.97
N SER A 53 4.60 -13.66 1.01
CA SER A 53 4.12 -12.28 0.94
C SER A 53 3.69 -11.87 -0.48
N GLN A 54 2.91 -12.72 -1.15
CA GLN A 54 2.28 -12.43 -2.43
C GLN A 54 0.82 -12.07 -2.22
N TRP A 55 0.35 -11.14 -3.05
CA TRP A 55 -1.05 -10.76 -3.10
C TRP A 55 -1.64 -11.21 -4.44
N ASP A 56 -2.79 -11.87 -4.38
CA ASP A 56 -3.53 -12.21 -5.59
C ASP A 56 -4.17 -10.95 -6.15
N VAL A 57 -3.90 -10.66 -7.42
CA VAL A 57 -4.34 -9.45 -8.12
C VAL A 57 -4.93 -9.83 -9.47
N LYS A 58 -5.58 -8.86 -10.10
CA LYS A 58 -6.09 -8.96 -11.47
C LYS A 58 -5.27 -8.06 -12.37
N GLU A 59 -4.69 -8.66 -13.38
CA GLU A 59 -4.15 -7.95 -14.51
C GLU A 59 -5.24 -7.86 -15.58
N CYS A 60 -5.49 -6.66 -16.08
CA CYS A 60 -6.46 -6.44 -17.14
C CYS A 60 -5.83 -5.76 -18.34
N SER A 61 -6.28 -6.13 -19.52
CA SER A 61 -6.06 -5.39 -20.75
C SER A 61 -7.40 -5.11 -21.41
N PHE A 62 -7.55 -3.92 -21.95
CA PHE A 62 -8.78 -3.47 -22.60
C PHE A 62 -8.47 -2.40 -23.66
N GLU A 63 -9.41 -2.18 -24.55
CA GLU A 63 -9.38 -1.09 -25.50
C GLU A 63 -10.33 0.03 -25.07
N LEU A 64 -9.87 1.27 -25.20
CA LEU A 64 -10.66 2.47 -24.95
C LEU A 64 -10.37 3.48 -26.03
N ASN A 65 -11.40 3.92 -26.75
CA ASN A 65 -11.27 4.82 -27.90
C ASN A 65 -10.26 4.34 -28.94
N GLY A 66 -10.24 3.02 -29.22
CA GLY A 66 -9.34 2.38 -30.20
C GLY A 66 -7.88 2.28 -29.75
N GLN A 67 -7.57 2.53 -28.49
CA GLN A 67 -6.23 2.36 -27.92
C GLN A 67 -6.24 1.28 -26.84
N LYS A 68 -5.22 0.43 -26.85
CA LYS A 68 -5.03 -0.63 -25.85
C LYS A 68 -4.37 -0.08 -24.60
N TYR A 69 -4.92 -0.45 -23.44
CA TYR A 69 -4.42 -0.14 -22.11
C TYR A 69 -4.29 -1.41 -21.27
N GLU A 70 -3.36 -1.39 -20.33
CA GLU A 70 -3.11 -2.47 -19.39
C GLU A 70 -3.10 -1.91 -17.97
N GLY A 71 -3.59 -2.67 -17.00
CA GLY A 71 -3.63 -2.26 -15.61
C GLY A 71 -3.54 -3.44 -14.65
N LEU A 72 -3.10 -3.15 -13.41
CA LEU A 72 -2.98 -4.14 -12.33
C LEU A 72 -3.76 -3.64 -11.13
N PHE A 73 -4.80 -4.38 -10.73
CA PHE A 73 -5.73 -4.01 -9.67
C PHE A 73 -5.95 -5.17 -8.69
N GLU A 74 -6.41 -4.87 -7.48
CA GLU A 74 -6.71 -5.90 -6.47
C GLU A 74 -7.83 -6.83 -6.94
N ASP A 75 -8.87 -6.25 -7.50
CA ASP A 75 -9.97 -7.00 -8.12
C ASP A 75 -10.66 -6.14 -9.19
N ILE A 76 -11.51 -6.75 -10.02
CA ILE A 76 -12.23 -6.08 -11.12
C ILE A 76 -13.67 -6.58 -11.10
N TYR A 77 -14.62 -5.63 -11.02
CA TYR A 77 -16.05 -5.90 -10.93
C TYR A 77 -16.86 -5.36 -12.12
N PHE A 78 -16.22 -4.62 -13.04
CA PHE A 78 -16.87 -4.17 -14.27
C PHE A 78 -16.77 -5.22 -15.39
N SER A 79 -17.71 -5.14 -16.34
CA SER A 79 -17.77 -6.02 -17.50
C SER A 79 -17.31 -5.31 -18.78
N ASN A 80 -17.15 -6.07 -19.85
CA ASN A 80 -16.99 -5.50 -21.19
C ASN A 80 -18.14 -4.55 -21.52
N HIS A 81 -17.84 -3.49 -22.26
CA HIS A 81 -18.76 -2.38 -22.59
C HIS A 81 -19.15 -1.46 -21.41
N ALA A 82 -18.49 -1.57 -20.25
CA ALA A 82 -18.68 -0.59 -19.18
C ALA A 82 -18.17 0.80 -19.59
N GLN A 83 -18.88 1.84 -19.19
CA GLN A 83 -18.42 3.24 -19.32
C GLN A 83 -17.48 3.56 -18.17
N LEU A 84 -16.20 3.81 -18.48
CA LEU A 84 -15.21 4.08 -17.46
C LEU A 84 -14.55 5.45 -17.67
N ILE A 85 -14.15 6.05 -16.54
CA ILE A 85 -13.21 7.17 -16.52
C ILE A 85 -11.85 6.58 -16.12
N CYS A 86 -10.85 6.75 -16.98
CA CYS A 86 -9.54 6.15 -16.79
C CYS A 86 -8.47 7.21 -16.65
N LEU A 87 -7.64 7.09 -15.60
CA LEU A 87 -6.41 7.86 -15.47
C LEU A 87 -5.27 7.02 -16.04
N VAL A 88 -4.69 7.46 -17.14
CA VAL A 88 -3.69 6.68 -17.86
C VAL A 88 -2.36 7.40 -18.01
N GLN A 89 -1.30 6.61 -18.08
CA GLN A 89 0.07 7.06 -18.39
C GLN A 89 0.75 6.02 -19.29
N ASN A 90 1.15 6.44 -20.49
CA ASN A 90 1.89 5.58 -21.44
C ASN A 90 1.27 4.18 -21.62
N HIS A 91 0.00 4.10 -21.98
CA HIS A 91 -0.77 2.85 -22.13
C HIS A 91 -1.02 2.05 -20.83
N ILE A 92 -0.57 2.55 -19.68
CA ILE A 92 -0.87 1.94 -18.37
C ILE A 92 -2.07 2.65 -17.77
N ALA A 93 -3.10 1.89 -17.43
CA ALA A 93 -4.25 2.36 -16.66
C ALA A 93 -3.87 2.36 -15.18
N LEU A 94 -3.74 3.55 -14.59
CA LEU A 94 -3.39 3.72 -13.18
C LEU A 94 -4.65 3.71 -12.31
N VAL A 95 -5.72 4.38 -12.75
CA VAL A 95 -6.99 4.41 -12.03
C VAL A 95 -8.11 4.15 -13.01
N LEU A 96 -9.06 3.34 -12.59
CA LEU A 96 -10.30 3.13 -13.30
C LEU A 96 -11.46 3.54 -12.39
N ILE A 97 -12.40 4.31 -12.90
CA ILE A 97 -13.60 4.71 -12.18
C ILE A 97 -14.79 4.19 -12.97
N ASP A 98 -15.62 3.41 -12.32
CA ASP A 98 -16.92 2.98 -12.79
C ASP A 98 -18.01 3.81 -12.09
N PRO A 99 -18.53 4.86 -12.73
CA PRO A 99 -19.53 5.72 -12.12
C PRO A 99 -20.87 4.99 -11.88
N LYS A 100 -21.18 3.99 -12.71
CA LYS A 100 -22.43 3.22 -12.62
C LYS A 100 -22.45 2.36 -11.37
N ASP A 101 -21.35 1.66 -11.09
CA ASP A 101 -21.24 0.77 -9.94
C ASP A 101 -20.62 1.46 -8.72
N ASN A 102 -20.37 2.77 -8.81
CA ASN A 102 -19.76 3.58 -7.74
C ASN A 102 -18.44 3.02 -7.24
N LYS A 103 -17.58 2.52 -8.14
CA LYS A 103 -16.30 1.92 -7.78
C LYS A 103 -15.14 2.65 -8.43
N MET A 104 -14.09 2.86 -7.64
CA MET A 104 -12.82 3.36 -8.11
C MET A 104 -11.73 2.33 -7.79
N TYR A 105 -10.98 1.93 -8.78
CA TYR A 105 -9.87 1.00 -8.71
C TYR A 105 -8.56 1.79 -8.72
N ILE A 106 -7.78 1.69 -7.66
CA ILE A 106 -6.51 2.41 -7.52
C ILE A 106 -5.33 1.44 -7.52
N PRO A 107 -4.10 1.91 -7.82
CA PRO A 107 -2.91 1.07 -7.82
C PRO A 107 -2.67 0.46 -6.44
N ILE A 108 -2.22 -0.78 -6.43
CA ILE A 108 -1.95 -1.54 -5.21
C ILE A 108 -0.92 -0.82 -4.34
N GLY A 109 -1.25 -0.67 -3.06
CA GLY A 109 -0.40 0.00 -2.07
C GLY A 109 -0.45 1.52 -2.12
N THR A 110 -1.36 2.12 -2.90
CA THR A 110 -1.67 3.56 -2.87
C THR A 110 -2.91 3.84 -2.01
N GLY A 111 -3.33 5.11 -1.92
CA GLY A 111 -4.54 5.53 -1.21
C GLY A 111 -4.27 6.43 0.00
N GLU A 112 -3.07 6.39 0.59
CA GLU A 112 -2.61 7.32 1.64
C GLU A 112 -1.76 8.44 1.02
N THR A 113 -2.01 9.68 1.42
CA THR A 113 -1.20 10.85 1.00
C THR A 113 0.10 10.93 1.79
N ILE A 114 1.06 11.77 1.34
CA ILE A 114 2.33 11.96 2.07
C ILE A 114 2.09 12.46 3.49
N LYS A 115 1.12 13.35 3.72
CA LYS A 115 0.79 13.86 5.05
C LYS A 115 0.33 12.73 5.97
N GLN A 116 -0.52 11.84 5.46
CA GLN A 116 -1.00 10.69 6.20
C GLN A 116 0.10 9.67 6.49
N LEU A 117 0.95 9.38 5.50
CA LEU A 117 2.12 8.53 5.70
C LEU A 117 3.06 9.08 6.76
N LYS A 118 3.38 10.38 6.73
CA LYS A 118 4.17 11.03 7.77
C LYS A 118 3.52 10.88 9.15
N ARG A 119 2.23 11.18 9.26
CA ARG A 119 1.48 11.06 10.52
C ARG A 119 1.51 9.63 11.05
N LYS A 120 1.27 8.64 10.20
CA LYS A 120 1.32 7.20 10.53
C LYS A 120 2.69 6.80 11.07
N HIS A 121 3.77 7.17 10.37
CA HIS A 121 5.13 6.87 10.81
C HIS A 121 5.52 7.59 12.10
N THR A 122 5.07 8.84 12.30
CA THR A 122 5.30 9.59 13.55
C THR A 122 4.59 8.93 14.73
N ILE A 123 3.34 8.50 14.56
CA ILE A 123 2.58 7.80 15.60
C ILE A 123 3.25 6.46 15.93
N LEU A 124 3.60 5.69 14.92
CA LEU A 124 4.27 4.40 15.10
C LEU A 124 5.62 4.56 15.83
N PHE A 125 6.40 5.56 15.45
CA PHE A 125 7.66 5.89 16.10
C PHE A 125 7.45 6.29 17.58
N GLY A 126 6.46 7.15 17.87
CA GLY A 126 6.11 7.52 19.24
C GLY A 126 5.70 6.32 20.10
N PHE A 127 4.97 5.37 19.51
CA PHE A 127 4.56 4.15 20.18
C PHE A 127 5.77 3.25 20.52
N TYR A 128 6.75 3.10 19.63
CA TYR A 128 7.98 2.37 19.92
C TYR A 128 8.79 3.01 21.03
N ILE A 129 8.90 4.34 21.04
CA ILE A 129 9.59 5.06 22.13
C ILE A 129 8.88 4.80 23.46
N LEU A 130 7.55 4.90 23.47
CA LEU A 130 6.76 4.68 24.70
C LEU A 130 6.96 3.27 25.27
N ILE A 131 6.90 2.24 24.42
CA ILE A 131 7.15 0.86 24.84
C ILE A 131 8.55 0.72 25.45
N MET A 132 9.57 1.26 24.78
CA MET A 132 10.94 1.15 25.28
C MET A 132 11.15 1.91 26.58
N LEU A 133 10.53 3.07 26.73
CA LEU A 133 10.60 3.83 27.97
C LEU A 133 10.01 3.03 29.14
N VAL A 134 8.85 2.39 28.92
CA VAL A 134 8.24 1.51 29.91
C VAL A 134 9.17 0.35 30.26
N VAL A 135 9.74 -0.35 29.28
CA VAL A 135 10.66 -1.48 29.50
C VAL A 135 11.89 -1.05 30.30
N ILE A 136 12.49 0.10 29.96
CA ILE A 136 13.71 0.60 30.61
C ILE A 136 13.41 0.99 32.07
N LEU A 137 12.24 1.57 32.37
CA LEU A 137 11.83 1.89 33.73
C LEU A 137 11.72 0.66 34.64
N PHE A 138 11.41 -0.52 34.08
CA PHE A 138 11.41 -1.78 34.84
C PHE A 138 12.81 -2.38 35.03
N LEU A 139 13.78 -2.00 34.19
CA LEU A 139 15.14 -2.58 34.22
C LEU A 139 16.12 -1.79 35.07
N SER A 140 15.89 -0.49 35.27
CA SER A 140 16.82 0.38 36.02
C SER A 140 16.07 1.47 36.78
N SER A 141 16.54 1.78 38.00
CA SER A 141 16.09 2.92 38.80
C SER A 141 16.85 4.22 38.53
N ASP A 142 17.92 4.17 37.70
CA ASP A 142 18.70 5.35 37.34
C ASP A 142 18.01 6.13 36.22
N ILE A 143 17.45 7.30 36.57
CA ILE A 143 16.69 8.15 35.66
C ILE A 143 17.55 8.67 34.52
N ILE A 144 18.83 9.05 34.79
CA ILE A 144 19.72 9.59 33.78
C ILE A 144 20.06 8.51 32.75
N PHE A 145 20.39 7.31 33.20
CA PHE A 145 20.65 6.16 32.35
C PHE A 145 19.43 5.84 31.49
N ASN A 146 18.23 5.86 32.06
CA ASN A 146 16.99 5.58 31.35
C ASN A 146 16.73 6.60 30.23
N ILE A 147 16.94 7.90 30.47
CA ILE A 147 16.77 8.95 29.45
C ILE A 147 17.77 8.77 28.30
N ILE A 148 19.06 8.58 28.59
CA ILE A 148 20.09 8.43 27.58
C ILE A 148 19.83 7.19 26.72
N THR A 149 19.52 6.06 27.33
CA THR A 149 19.25 4.80 26.65
C THR A 149 18.00 4.89 25.77
N SER A 150 16.93 5.55 26.27
CA SER A 150 15.70 5.78 25.49
C SER A 150 15.95 6.67 24.26
N LEU A 151 16.75 7.73 24.40
CA LEU A 151 17.12 8.60 23.28
C LEU A 151 17.96 7.86 22.23
N LEU A 152 18.94 7.09 22.67
CA LEU A 152 19.79 6.30 21.78
C LEU A 152 18.97 5.27 21.00
N TYR A 153 18.08 4.57 21.70
CA TYR A 153 17.15 3.63 21.06
C TYR A 153 16.22 4.31 20.07
N ALA A 154 15.64 5.46 20.43
CA ALA A 154 14.81 6.25 19.55
C ALA A 154 15.51 6.61 18.23
N LEU A 155 16.78 7.01 18.29
CA LEU A 155 17.60 7.29 17.13
C LEU A 155 17.81 6.03 16.28
N ILE A 156 18.13 4.90 16.88
CA ILE A 156 18.30 3.62 16.18
C ILE A 156 17.01 3.23 15.45
N VAL A 157 15.87 3.26 16.12
CA VAL A 157 14.56 2.93 15.51
C VAL A 157 14.22 3.91 14.38
N TYR A 158 14.48 5.20 14.57
CA TYR A 158 14.23 6.18 13.54
C TYR A 158 15.06 5.93 12.28
N PHE A 159 16.38 5.77 12.40
CA PHE A 159 17.27 5.63 11.24
C PHE A 159 17.14 4.26 10.56
N PHE A 160 16.96 3.19 11.30
CA PHE A 160 16.99 1.82 10.76
C PHE A 160 15.59 1.26 10.43
N MET A 161 14.53 1.80 11.01
CA MET A 161 13.16 1.31 10.75
C MET A 161 12.27 2.40 10.13
N SER A 162 12.01 3.51 10.82
CA SER A 162 11.03 4.50 10.39
C SER A 162 11.40 5.19 9.09
N LEU A 163 12.64 5.64 8.96
CA LEU A 163 13.09 6.38 7.79
C LEU A 163 13.13 5.53 6.51
N PRO A 164 13.66 4.29 6.52
CA PRO A 164 13.61 3.41 5.35
C PRO A 164 12.18 3.05 4.93
N MET A 165 11.30 2.74 5.89
CA MET A 165 9.88 2.46 5.62
C MET A 165 9.19 3.67 4.97
N TYR A 166 9.34 4.86 5.55
CA TYR A 166 8.80 6.08 4.98
C TYR A 166 9.32 6.34 3.55
N ARG A 167 10.63 6.15 3.32
CA ARG A 167 11.23 6.31 1.98
C ARG A 167 10.66 5.33 0.96
N ALA A 168 10.41 4.09 1.36
CA ALA A 168 9.82 3.07 0.50
C ALA A 168 8.37 3.42 0.09
N GLU A 169 7.60 4.00 1.02
CA GLU A 169 6.18 4.34 0.80
C GLU A 169 5.98 5.72 0.17
N LYS A 170 6.95 6.63 0.28
CA LYS A 170 6.85 8.02 -0.20
C LYS A 170 6.43 8.13 -1.67
N GLY A 171 6.97 7.26 -2.54
CA GLY A 171 6.61 7.23 -3.95
C GLY A 171 5.12 6.93 -4.19
N LYS A 172 4.55 6.02 -3.40
CA LYS A 172 3.13 5.66 -3.44
C LYS A 172 2.25 6.82 -2.96
N GLY A 173 2.67 7.51 -1.89
CA GLY A 173 1.99 8.71 -1.39
C GLY A 173 1.97 9.87 -2.40
N LEU A 174 3.08 10.08 -3.12
CA LEU A 174 3.14 11.07 -4.21
C LEU A 174 2.19 10.70 -5.35
N LEU A 175 2.12 9.42 -5.72
CA LEU A 175 1.20 8.95 -6.74
C LEU A 175 -0.26 9.17 -6.31
N THR A 176 -0.60 8.84 -5.06
CA THR A 176 -1.93 9.09 -4.50
C THR A 176 -2.30 10.58 -4.56
N GLN A 177 -1.40 11.48 -4.14
CA GLN A 177 -1.63 12.92 -4.23
C GLN A 177 -1.91 13.35 -5.66
N ARG A 178 -1.11 12.87 -6.61
CA ARG A 178 -1.26 13.21 -8.03
C ARG A 178 -2.57 12.70 -8.61
N ILE A 179 -3.02 11.51 -8.20
CA ILE A 179 -4.34 10.97 -8.58
C ILE A 179 -5.46 11.89 -8.10
N ILE A 180 -5.45 12.25 -6.80
CA ILE A 180 -6.48 13.10 -6.19
C ILE A 180 -6.51 14.50 -6.84
N GLU A 181 -5.34 15.11 -7.09
CA GLU A 181 -5.23 16.40 -7.80
C GLU A 181 -5.85 16.35 -9.19
N LEU A 182 -5.56 15.28 -9.95
CA LEU A 182 -6.10 15.12 -11.31
C LEU A 182 -7.62 14.87 -11.32
N LEU A 183 -8.18 14.34 -10.25
CA LEU A 183 -9.61 14.18 -10.06
C LEU A 183 -10.29 15.50 -9.65
N GLY A 184 -9.55 16.60 -9.53
CA GLY A 184 -10.08 17.94 -9.27
C GLY A 184 -10.39 18.24 -7.81
N VAL A 185 -9.87 17.44 -6.87
CA VAL A 185 -10.13 17.62 -5.46
C VAL A 185 -9.14 18.57 -4.84
N THR A 186 -9.63 19.58 -4.11
CA THR A 186 -8.82 20.69 -3.57
C THR A 186 -8.07 20.33 -2.29
N ASP A 187 -8.69 19.58 -1.38
CA ASP A 187 -8.10 19.23 -0.07
C ASP A 187 -7.34 17.90 -0.09
N VAL A 188 -6.41 17.76 -1.03
CA VAL A 188 -5.65 16.54 -1.30
C VAL A 188 -5.06 15.90 -0.05
N ASN A 189 -4.57 16.70 0.89
CA ASN A 189 -3.85 16.21 2.06
C ASN A 189 -4.72 15.57 3.14
N GLU A 190 -6.01 15.84 3.15
CA GLU A 190 -6.94 15.31 4.15
C GLU A 190 -7.63 14.02 3.68
N ILE A 191 -7.58 13.75 2.38
CA ILE A 191 -8.24 12.59 1.80
C ILE A 191 -7.41 11.32 2.03
N ASN A 192 -8.08 10.30 2.56
CA ASN A 192 -7.55 8.94 2.66
C ASN A 192 -8.49 7.99 1.90
N LEU A 193 -8.09 7.63 0.71
CA LEU A 193 -8.91 6.78 -0.16
C LEU A 193 -9.17 5.40 0.46
N THR A 194 -8.22 4.86 1.24
CA THR A 194 -8.38 3.53 1.83
C THR A 194 -9.43 3.45 2.94
N LYS A 195 -9.90 4.58 3.47
CA LYS A 195 -10.99 4.59 4.47
C LYS A 195 -12.33 4.17 3.88
N ASN A 196 -12.51 4.36 2.58
CA ASN A 196 -13.73 4.04 1.85
C ASN A 196 -13.54 2.76 1.00
N ALA A 197 -12.73 1.84 1.51
CA ALA A 197 -12.46 0.56 0.89
C ALA A 197 -13.75 -0.25 0.72
N PHE A 198 -13.96 -0.79 -0.47
CA PHE A 198 -15.12 -1.59 -0.81
C PHE A 198 -15.13 -2.91 -0.03
N VAL A 199 -16.29 -3.25 0.54
CA VAL A 199 -16.51 -4.53 1.21
C VAL A 199 -17.27 -5.46 0.28
N ASP A 200 -16.59 -6.49 -0.21
CA ASP A 200 -17.25 -7.53 -1.00
C ASP A 200 -18.06 -8.44 -0.07
N LYS A 201 -19.39 -8.27 -0.08
CA LYS A 201 -20.32 -9.02 0.75
C LYS A 201 -20.33 -10.52 0.45
N ASN A 202 -19.95 -10.90 -0.78
CA ASN A 202 -19.92 -12.31 -1.19
C ASN A 202 -18.64 -13.02 -0.72
N GLN A 203 -17.56 -12.28 -0.54
CA GLN A 203 -16.26 -12.81 -0.13
C GLN A 203 -15.91 -12.53 1.33
N THR A 204 -16.74 -11.76 2.04
CA THR A 204 -16.48 -11.30 3.43
C THR A 204 -15.13 -10.61 3.61
N MET A 205 -14.55 -10.09 2.52
CA MET A 205 -13.24 -9.46 2.49
C MET A 205 -13.35 -7.99 2.10
N THR A 206 -12.61 -7.16 2.81
CA THR A 206 -12.41 -5.76 2.43
C THR A 206 -11.37 -5.67 1.32
N LYS A 207 -11.73 -5.01 0.22
CA LYS A 207 -10.82 -4.72 -0.90
C LYS A 207 -10.17 -3.37 -0.69
N SER A 208 -8.93 -3.36 -0.25
CA SER A 208 -8.23 -2.13 0.19
C SER A 208 -8.00 -1.12 -0.93
N TRP A 209 -7.94 -1.58 -2.19
CA TRP A 209 -7.66 -0.74 -3.37
C TRP A 209 -8.81 -0.73 -4.39
N VAL A 210 -9.99 -1.20 -3.99
CA VAL A 210 -11.28 -0.93 -4.63
C VAL A 210 -12.08 -0.05 -3.68
N ILE A 211 -12.49 1.13 -4.12
CA ILE A 211 -12.98 2.22 -3.28
C ILE A 211 -14.39 2.59 -3.72
N GLU A 212 -15.27 2.89 -2.78
CA GLU A 212 -16.57 3.50 -3.09
C GLU A 212 -16.35 4.96 -3.50
N TYR A 213 -16.48 5.25 -4.79
CA TYR A 213 -16.09 6.51 -5.40
C TYR A 213 -16.84 7.72 -4.85
N GLN A 214 -18.17 7.63 -4.69
CA GLN A 214 -18.99 8.74 -4.18
C GLN A 214 -18.67 9.11 -2.73
N ASN A 215 -18.10 8.19 -1.96
CA ASN A 215 -17.75 8.40 -0.56
C ASN A 215 -16.27 8.82 -0.39
N ALA A 216 -15.51 8.88 -1.48
CA ALA A 216 -14.07 9.14 -1.43
C ALA A 216 -13.73 10.63 -1.43
N PHE A 217 -14.67 11.48 -1.86
CA PHE A 217 -14.46 12.93 -2.04
C PHE A 217 -15.57 13.76 -1.41
#